data_1edc0c39afcd4949e479e06db4d1c68b
#
_entry.id   1edc0c39afcd4949e479e06db4d1c68b
#
_cell.length_a   1.000
_cell.length_b   1.000
_cell.length_c   1.000
_cell.angle_alpha   90.00
_cell.angle_beta   90.00
_cell.angle_gamma   90.00
#
_symmetry.space_group_name_H-M   'P 1'
#
loop_
_entity.id
_entity.type
_entity.pdbx_description
1 polymer ?
#
loop_
_entity_poly.entity_id
_entity_poly.type
_entity_poly.pdbx_seq_one_letter_code
_entity_poly.pdbx_strand_id
1 'polypeptide(L)'
;MGKFQSSKVFDGFSTVFRQWKAEDTHCKFLHGYGISFKVYFEGELDEKNWVWDFGGMKRAKTLIEGKQPKEWMDYMFDHTVIIAEDDPGMGGWKTMDGIGVIQLRVIPATGAEKFAEYIFNKINNFF
;
A
#
# COMPACT_ATOMS: atom_id res chain seq x y z
N MET A 1 26.30 -17.01 11.13
CA MET A 1 26.30 -15.82 10.27
C MET A 1 25.18 -14.91 10.68
N GLY A 2 25.46 -13.64 10.81
CA GLY A 2 24.46 -12.66 11.16
C GLY A 2 23.55 -12.31 10.00
N LYS A 3 22.35 -11.87 10.32
CA LYS A 3 21.46 -11.29 9.35
C LYS A 3 21.67 -9.80 9.27
N PHE A 4 21.51 -9.28 8.09
CA PHE A 4 21.60 -7.84 7.81
C PHE A 4 20.22 -7.32 7.48
N GLN A 5 19.99 -6.05 7.77
CA GLN A 5 18.74 -5.39 7.44
C GLN A 5 19.05 -4.16 6.60
N SER A 6 18.26 -3.98 5.55
CA SER A 6 18.31 -2.80 4.71
C SER A 6 16.90 -2.25 4.57
N SER A 7 16.76 -0.95 4.40
CA SER A 7 15.43 -0.36 4.31
C SER A 7 15.35 0.69 3.23
N LYS A 8 14.14 0.92 2.74
CA LYS A 8 13.84 1.95 1.76
C LYS A 8 12.54 2.63 2.12
N VAL A 9 12.53 3.96 2.03
CA VAL A 9 11.32 4.77 2.19
C VAL A 9 10.71 5.02 0.83
N PHE A 10 9.40 4.78 0.74
CA PHE A 10 8.58 5.13 -0.42
C PHE A 10 7.59 6.19 0.05
N ASP A 11 7.62 7.37 -0.54
CA ASP A 11 6.82 8.51 -0.08
C ASP A 11 6.11 9.20 -1.25
N GLY A 12 5.41 10.29 -0.93
CA GLY A 12 4.73 11.07 -1.94
C GLY A 12 3.36 10.54 -2.34
N PHE A 13 2.80 9.61 -1.58
CA PHE A 13 1.46 9.08 -1.87
C PHE A 13 0.40 9.97 -1.24
N SER A 14 -0.54 10.41 -2.07
CA SER A 14 -1.69 11.20 -1.63
C SER A 14 -2.95 10.34 -1.79
N THR A 15 -3.62 10.06 -0.69
CA THR A 15 -4.78 9.19 -0.71
C THR A 15 -5.84 9.65 0.27
N VAL A 16 -7.03 9.09 0.14
CA VAL A 16 -8.17 9.40 1.00
C VAL A 16 -8.71 8.08 1.53
N PHE A 17 -8.96 8.02 2.84
CA PHE A 17 -9.60 6.85 3.43
C PHE A 17 -10.32 7.20 4.72
N ARG A 18 -11.10 6.27 5.22
CA ARG A 18 -11.73 6.34 6.54
C ARG A 18 -11.60 5.01 7.26
N GLN A 19 -11.75 5.07 8.57
CA GLN A 19 -11.86 3.87 9.41
C GLN A 19 -13.30 3.83 9.93
N TRP A 20 -14.17 3.15 9.19
CA TRP A 20 -15.61 3.22 9.46
C TRP A 20 -16.02 2.63 10.81
N LYS A 21 -15.19 1.74 11.37
CA LYS A 21 -15.43 1.14 12.70
C LYS A 21 -15.07 2.08 13.85
N ALA A 22 -14.36 3.17 13.58
CA ALA A 22 -13.95 4.15 14.60
C ALA A 22 -15.07 5.15 14.86
N GLU A 23 -16.23 4.67 15.30
CA GLU A 23 -17.47 5.45 15.40
C GLU A 23 -17.38 6.66 16.33
N ASP A 24 -16.54 6.58 17.37
CA ASP A 24 -16.40 7.63 18.38
C ASP A 24 -15.31 8.64 18.05
N THR A 25 -14.72 8.58 16.85
CA THR A 25 -13.63 9.45 16.46
C THR A 25 -13.89 10.08 15.08
N HIS A 26 -13.10 11.13 14.78
CA HIS A 26 -13.13 11.74 13.45
C HIS A 26 -12.60 10.80 12.35
N CYS A 27 -11.94 9.71 12.72
CA CYS A 27 -11.42 8.72 11.76
C CYS A 27 -12.52 8.02 10.96
N LYS A 28 -13.77 8.07 11.42
CA LYS A 28 -14.91 7.54 10.67
C LYS A 28 -15.23 8.36 9.42
N PHE A 29 -14.78 9.60 9.38
CA PHE A 29 -14.99 10.47 8.23
C PHE A 29 -13.86 10.30 7.21
N LEU A 30 -14.20 10.46 5.95
CA LEU A 30 -13.23 10.41 4.88
C LEU A 30 -12.26 11.59 4.99
N HIS A 31 -10.96 11.29 5.03
CA HIS A 31 -9.91 12.30 5.14
C HIS A 31 -8.83 12.08 4.10
N GLY A 32 -8.21 13.19 3.66
CA GLY A 32 -7.01 13.13 2.84
C GLY A 32 -5.77 12.94 3.69
N TYR A 33 -4.86 12.09 3.22
CA TYR A 33 -3.60 11.77 3.89
C TYR A 33 -2.45 11.78 2.91
N GLY A 34 -1.32 12.37 3.34
CA GLY A 34 -0.03 12.11 2.70
C GLY A 34 0.59 10.92 3.43
N ILE A 35 0.84 9.84 2.73
CA ILE A 35 1.37 8.64 3.37
C ILE A 35 2.72 8.24 2.78
N SER A 36 3.48 7.51 3.58
CA SER A 36 4.75 6.94 3.17
C SER A 36 4.91 5.55 3.79
N PHE A 37 5.76 4.73 3.18
CA PHE A 37 6.05 3.39 3.64
C PHE A 37 7.54 3.23 3.80
N LYS A 38 7.96 2.57 4.87
CA LYS A 38 9.33 2.13 5.03
C LYS A 38 9.34 0.62 4.97
N VAL A 39 10.04 0.07 3.97
CA VAL A 39 10.13 -1.37 3.76
C VAL A 39 11.49 -1.84 4.23
N TYR A 40 11.49 -2.84 5.09
CA TYR A 40 12.71 -3.44 5.63
C TYR A 40 12.94 -4.78 4.95
N PHE A 41 14.16 -4.97 4.44
CA PHE A 41 14.59 -6.24 3.86
C PHE A 41 15.64 -6.83 4.79
N GLU A 42 15.49 -8.11 5.13
CA GLU A 42 16.38 -8.80 6.04
C GLU A 42 16.90 -10.08 5.39
N GLY A 43 18.17 -10.34 5.57
CA GLY A 43 18.79 -11.54 5.04
C GLY A 43 20.31 -11.46 5.05
N GLU A 44 20.92 -12.40 4.35
CA GLU A 44 22.36 -12.42 4.17
C GLU A 44 22.76 -11.53 2.99
N LEU A 45 24.02 -11.11 2.98
CA LEU A 45 24.55 -10.32 1.86
C LEU A 45 24.80 -11.22 0.65
N ASP A 46 24.48 -10.71 -0.54
CA ASP A 46 24.84 -11.36 -1.79
C ASP A 46 26.29 -11.03 -2.19
N GLU A 47 26.70 -11.42 -3.39
CA GLU A 47 28.06 -11.18 -3.91
C GLU A 47 28.37 -9.71 -4.13
N LYS A 48 27.35 -8.85 -4.14
CA LYS A 48 27.50 -7.38 -4.24
C LYS A 48 27.45 -6.70 -2.88
N ASN A 49 27.38 -7.49 -1.80
CA ASN A 49 27.20 -7.01 -0.43
C ASN A 49 25.86 -6.34 -0.19
N TRP A 50 24.84 -6.80 -0.89
CA TRP A 50 23.47 -6.30 -0.75
C TRP A 50 22.57 -7.34 -0.09
N VAL A 51 21.69 -6.89 0.80
CA VAL A 51 20.58 -7.70 1.29
C VAL A 51 19.55 -7.86 0.18
N TRP A 52 19.31 -6.79 -0.58
CA TRP A 52 18.34 -6.78 -1.65
C TRP A 52 18.64 -5.63 -2.60
N ASP A 53 18.38 -5.84 -3.90
CA ASP A 53 18.53 -4.81 -4.91
C ASP A 53 17.26 -3.95 -4.97
N PHE A 54 17.32 -2.72 -4.44
CA PHE A 54 16.17 -1.81 -4.46
C PHE A 54 15.68 -1.48 -5.87
N GLY A 55 16.52 -1.64 -6.88
CA GLY A 55 16.10 -1.50 -8.27
C GLY A 55 15.03 -2.49 -8.68
N GLY A 56 14.89 -3.60 -7.95
CA GLY A 56 13.83 -4.59 -8.16
C GLY A 56 12.43 -4.04 -7.93
N MET A 57 12.29 -2.91 -7.22
CA MET A 57 10.98 -2.27 -7.08
C MET A 57 10.47 -1.65 -8.39
N LYS A 58 11.37 -1.43 -9.37
CA LYS A 58 11.05 -0.81 -10.66
C LYS A 58 11.33 -1.72 -11.85
N ARG A 59 12.10 -2.79 -11.65
CA ARG A 59 12.59 -3.66 -12.73
C ARG A 59 12.45 -5.13 -12.41
N ALA A 60 11.48 -5.48 -11.58
CA ALA A 60 11.26 -6.87 -11.20
C ALA A 60 10.78 -7.71 -12.38
N LYS A 61 11.19 -8.96 -12.41
CA LYS A 61 10.74 -9.93 -13.44
C LYS A 61 9.32 -10.38 -13.17
N THR A 62 8.96 -10.53 -11.89
CA THR A 62 7.61 -10.87 -11.46
C THR A 62 6.84 -9.58 -11.19
N LEU A 63 5.56 -9.57 -11.48
CA LEU A 63 4.70 -8.39 -11.34
C LEU A 63 3.69 -8.60 -10.23
N ILE A 64 3.31 -7.51 -9.55
CA ILE A 64 2.19 -7.50 -8.62
C ILE A 64 0.97 -6.99 -9.38
N GLU A 65 -0.02 -7.85 -9.58
CA GLU A 65 -1.24 -7.50 -10.32
C GLU A 65 -0.93 -6.87 -11.68
N GLY A 66 0.08 -7.39 -12.35
CA GLY A 66 0.50 -6.90 -13.67
C GLY A 66 1.38 -5.66 -13.65
N LYS A 67 1.83 -5.21 -12.48
CA LYS A 67 2.62 -3.98 -12.32
C LYS A 67 3.94 -4.24 -11.61
N GLN A 68 4.94 -3.42 -11.88
CA GLN A 68 6.15 -3.39 -11.08
C GLN A 68 5.78 -2.97 -9.65
N PRO A 69 6.52 -3.43 -8.62
CA PRO A 69 6.17 -3.11 -7.23
C PRO A 69 5.98 -1.63 -6.95
N LYS A 70 6.86 -0.75 -7.43
CA LYS A 70 6.71 0.69 -7.23
C LYS A 70 5.48 1.24 -7.98
N GLU A 71 5.26 0.78 -9.20
CA GLU A 71 4.08 1.15 -9.99
C GLU A 71 2.80 0.68 -9.29
N TRP A 72 2.82 -0.51 -8.71
CA TRP A 72 1.68 -1.03 -7.95
C TRP A 72 1.39 -0.17 -6.72
N MET A 73 2.43 0.29 -6.00
CA MET A 73 2.26 1.20 -4.87
C MET A 73 1.60 2.50 -5.29
N ASP A 74 2.06 3.09 -6.40
CA ASP A 74 1.46 4.32 -6.94
C ASP A 74 0.00 4.10 -7.33
N TYR A 75 -0.28 2.99 -8.00
CA TYR A 75 -1.63 2.62 -8.41
C TYR A 75 -2.58 2.51 -7.21
N MET A 76 -2.13 1.87 -6.13
CA MET A 76 -2.96 1.64 -4.95
C MET A 76 -3.10 2.86 -4.05
N PHE A 77 -2.04 3.64 -3.89
CA PHE A 77 -1.96 4.61 -2.80
C PHE A 77 -1.79 6.06 -3.23
N ASP A 78 -1.67 6.34 -4.53
CA ASP A 78 -1.52 7.71 -4.99
C ASP A 78 -2.73 8.16 -5.80
N HIS A 79 -3.34 9.27 -5.38
CA HIS A 79 -4.56 9.84 -5.98
C HIS A 79 -5.73 8.85 -5.97
N THR A 80 -5.90 8.15 -4.86
CA THR A 80 -6.91 7.09 -4.72
C THR A 80 -7.78 7.31 -3.51
N VAL A 81 -8.93 6.65 -3.50
CA VAL A 81 -9.79 6.50 -2.33
C VAL A 81 -9.77 5.04 -1.92
N ILE A 82 -9.27 4.76 -0.72
CA ILE A 82 -9.08 3.39 -0.24
C ILE A 82 -10.20 3.07 0.76
N ILE A 83 -10.95 2.03 0.46
CA ILE A 83 -12.14 1.64 1.25
C ILE A 83 -11.99 0.19 1.72
N ALA A 84 -12.36 -0.05 2.96
CA ALA A 84 -12.42 -1.42 3.50
C ALA A 84 -13.53 -2.20 2.79
N GLU A 85 -13.28 -3.48 2.51
CA GLU A 85 -14.24 -4.31 1.78
C GLU A 85 -15.58 -4.45 2.51
N ASP A 86 -15.60 -4.32 3.84
CA ASP A 86 -16.80 -4.38 4.66
C ASP A 86 -17.39 -3.01 5.02
N ASP A 87 -16.93 -1.95 4.38
CA ASP A 87 -17.45 -0.61 4.62
C ASP A 87 -18.92 -0.54 4.20
N PRO A 88 -19.83 -0.13 5.11
CA PRO A 88 -21.27 -0.07 4.79
C PRO A 88 -21.61 0.97 3.71
N GLY A 89 -20.72 1.90 3.43
CA GLY A 89 -20.89 2.90 2.36
C GLY A 89 -20.44 2.44 0.98
N MET A 90 -20.07 1.16 0.81
CA MET A 90 -19.48 0.65 -0.43
C MET A 90 -20.29 0.99 -1.68
N GLY A 91 -21.63 0.90 -1.60
CA GLY A 91 -22.48 1.24 -2.75
C GLY A 91 -22.27 2.67 -3.23
N GLY A 92 -22.15 3.63 -2.31
CA GLY A 92 -21.89 5.03 -2.64
C GLY A 92 -20.50 5.23 -3.22
N TRP A 93 -19.50 4.56 -2.67
CA TRP A 93 -18.13 4.65 -3.18
C TRP A 93 -18.03 4.10 -4.61
N LYS A 94 -18.67 2.98 -4.88
CA LYS A 94 -18.72 2.40 -6.22
C LYS A 94 -19.43 3.30 -7.22
N THR A 95 -20.49 3.96 -6.79
CA THR A 95 -21.20 4.93 -7.64
C THR A 95 -20.29 6.08 -8.03
N MET A 96 -19.56 6.64 -7.07
CA MET A 96 -18.62 7.74 -7.33
C MET A 96 -17.46 7.33 -8.24
N ASP A 97 -16.97 6.11 -8.07
CA ASP A 97 -15.95 5.57 -8.96
C ASP A 97 -16.50 5.43 -10.38
N GLY A 98 -17.73 4.92 -10.51
CA GLY A 98 -18.38 4.71 -11.80
C GLY A 98 -18.61 5.99 -12.59
N ILE A 99 -18.88 7.11 -11.91
CA ILE A 99 -19.04 8.42 -12.57
C ILE A 99 -17.72 9.17 -12.73
N GLY A 100 -16.60 8.58 -12.34
CA GLY A 100 -15.28 9.12 -12.62
C GLY A 100 -14.77 10.20 -11.70
N VAL A 101 -15.36 10.37 -10.51
CA VAL A 101 -14.91 11.39 -9.55
C VAL A 101 -13.87 10.87 -8.55
N ILE A 102 -13.70 9.56 -8.44
CA ILE A 102 -12.68 8.95 -7.59
C ILE A 102 -12.04 7.78 -8.31
N GLN A 103 -10.87 7.37 -7.81
CA GLN A 103 -10.24 6.11 -8.18
C GLN A 103 -10.33 5.19 -6.96
N LEU A 104 -11.32 4.31 -6.96
CA LEU A 104 -11.60 3.45 -5.81
C LEU A 104 -10.62 2.27 -5.75
N ARG A 105 -10.09 2.03 -4.56
CA ARG A 105 -9.30 0.84 -4.25
C ARG A 105 -9.90 0.18 -3.02
N VAL A 106 -10.19 -1.11 -3.12
CA VAL A 106 -10.82 -1.87 -2.03
C VAL A 106 -9.81 -2.85 -1.46
N ILE A 107 -9.61 -2.79 -0.14
CA ILE A 107 -8.71 -3.68 0.58
C ILE A 107 -9.45 -4.24 1.80
N PRO A 108 -8.91 -5.29 2.45
CA PRO A 108 -9.63 -5.92 3.58
C PRO A 108 -9.98 -4.96 4.72
N ALA A 109 -9.08 -4.06 5.09
CA ALA A 109 -9.33 -3.08 6.15
C ALA A 109 -8.40 -1.88 5.97
N THR A 110 -8.76 -0.75 6.59
CA THR A 110 -8.03 0.51 6.48
C THR A 110 -7.37 0.90 7.80
N GLY A 111 -6.43 1.85 7.72
CA GLY A 111 -5.63 2.32 8.83
C GLY A 111 -4.16 1.97 8.62
N ALA A 112 -3.27 2.67 9.33
CA ALA A 112 -1.82 2.51 9.13
C ALA A 112 -1.37 1.05 9.31
N GLU A 113 -1.87 0.38 10.36
CA GLU A 113 -1.52 -1.00 10.67
C GLU A 113 -1.98 -1.96 9.57
N LYS A 114 -3.18 -1.76 9.06
CA LYS A 114 -3.75 -2.61 8.01
C LYS A 114 -3.12 -2.35 6.65
N PHE A 115 -2.73 -1.11 6.38
CA PHE A 115 -1.97 -0.81 5.17
C PHE A 115 -0.60 -1.48 5.20
N ALA A 116 0.08 -1.43 6.35
CA ALA A 116 1.37 -2.09 6.52
C ALA A 116 1.24 -3.60 6.32
N GLU A 117 0.22 -4.21 6.91
CA GLU A 117 -0.06 -5.65 6.74
C GLU A 117 -0.33 -5.99 5.28
N TYR A 118 -1.15 -5.20 4.62
CA TYR A 118 -1.52 -5.42 3.22
C TYR A 118 -0.29 -5.35 2.30
N ILE A 119 0.52 -4.32 2.47
CA ILE A 119 1.74 -4.13 1.69
C ILE A 119 2.74 -5.25 1.99
N PHE A 120 2.91 -5.60 3.27
CA PHE A 120 3.79 -6.69 3.67
C PHE A 120 3.41 -7.98 2.96
N ASN A 121 2.13 -8.34 2.98
CA ASN A 121 1.67 -9.57 2.35
C ASN A 121 1.89 -9.56 0.84
N LYS A 122 1.61 -8.45 0.18
CA LYS A 122 1.80 -8.34 -1.27
C LYS A 122 3.27 -8.43 -1.66
N ILE A 123 4.15 -7.71 -0.96
CA ILE A 123 5.58 -7.71 -1.26
C ILE A 123 6.22 -9.04 -0.86
N ASN A 124 5.85 -9.58 0.29
CA ASN A 124 6.41 -10.84 0.75
C ASN A 124 6.05 -12.01 -0.17
N ASN A 125 4.83 -12.03 -0.68
CA ASN A 125 4.41 -13.05 -1.65
C ASN A 125 5.08 -12.85 -3.02
N PHE A 126 5.49 -11.62 -3.32
CA PHE A 126 6.18 -11.28 -4.55
C PHE A 126 7.64 -11.76 -4.54
N PHE A 127 8.31 -11.64 -3.39
CA PHE A 127 9.70 -12.05 -3.19
C PHE A 127 9.80 -13.34 -2.41
#